data_550ac518f404b112f66f4bd8352fee56
#
_entry.id   550ac518f404b112f66f4bd8352fee56
#
_cell.length_a   1.000
_cell.length_b   1.000
_cell.length_c   1.000
_cell.angle_alpha   90.00
_cell.angle_beta   90.00
_cell.angle_gamma   90.00
#
_symmetry.space_group_name_H-M   'P 1'
#
loop_
_entity.id
_entity.type
_entity.pdbx_description
1 polymer ?
#
loop_
_entity_poly.entity_id
_entity_poly.type
_entity_poly.pdbx_seq_one_letter_code
_entity_poly.pdbx_strand_id
1 'polypeptide(L)'
;RDYTAVNPEFGTLADFRRVVDRAHELGLKLILDWVANHTAWDHAWATSHPAYYKKNAQGQIFPVTFTNGPEPEYWTDVIGLDYTHRPLWDAMLGEMAFWLKETGIDGFRCDVAGLVPTPFWEFAREALDRIKPVFMLAEWSEPELHRKAFDMTYDWALYDVLKKVAQGQGDARDLQACVETPKQRFPRDAYRMTFTGNHDSNSWHGCDAELYGSRDAFQAMAVLTATLPGMPLVYGGQEAGLGK
;
A
#
# COMPACT_ATOMS: atom_id res chain seq x y z
N ARG A 1 -6.13 5.08 -14.76
CA ARG A 1 -6.82 5.22 -16.04
C ARG A 1 -7.34 3.89 -16.59
N ASP A 2 -6.54 2.84 -16.49
CA ASP A 2 -6.87 1.50 -16.96
C ASP A 2 -6.15 0.49 -16.06
N TYR A 3 -6.91 -0.40 -15.42
CA TYR A 3 -6.36 -1.36 -14.46
C TYR A 3 -5.60 -2.51 -15.14
N THR A 4 -5.79 -2.74 -16.44
CA THR A 4 -5.21 -3.88 -17.16
C THR A 4 -4.15 -3.47 -18.20
N ALA A 5 -3.82 -2.19 -18.30
CA ALA A 5 -2.83 -1.68 -19.23
C ALA A 5 -1.49 -1.37 -18.56
N VAL A 6 -0.40 -1.66 -19.26
CA VAL A 6 0.93 -1.14 -18.92
C VAL A 6 1.05 0.26 -19.49
N ASN A 7 1.60 1.22 -18.72
CA ASN A 7 1.91 2.54 -19.26
C ASN A 7 2.91 2.40 -20.42
N PRO A 8 2.57 2.89 -21.63
CA PRO A 8 3.42 2.75 -22.80
C PRO A 8 4.83 3.35 -22.66
N GLU A 9 5.03 4.28 -21.73
CA GLU A 9 6.37 4.80 -21.39
C GLU A 9 7.29 3.74 -20.78
N PHE A 10 6.74 2.71 -20.13
CA PHE A 10 7.47 1.62 -19.48
C PHE A 10 7.53 0.35 -20.35
N GLY A 11 6.82 0.33 -21.46
CA GLY A 11 6.80 -0.81 -22.38
C GLY A 11 5.44 -1.44 -22.57
N THR A 12 5.43 -2.73 -22.87
CA THR A 12 4.25 -3.53 -23.17
C THR A 12 3.96 -4.57 -22.07
N LEU A 13 2.81 -5.22 -22.14
CA LEU A 13 2.50 -6.38 -21.26
C LEU A 13 3.52 -7.51 -21.43
N ALA A 14 4.05 -7.70 -22.66
CA ALA A 14 5.11 -8.69 -22.90
C ALA A 14 6.41 -8.31 -22.21
N ASP A 15 6.74 -7.00 -22.16
CA ASP A 15 7.92 -6.51 -21.41
C ASP A 15 7.73 -6.74 -19.91
N PHE A 16 6.54 -6.45 -19.39
CA PHE A 16 6.23 -6.69 -17.98
C PHE A 16 6.30 -8.18 -17.61
N ARG A 17 5.80 -9.08 -18.47
CA ARG A 17 5.96 -10.54 -18.28
C ARG A 17 7.45 -10.93 -18.17
N ARG A 18 8.32 -10.38 -19.03
CA ARG A 18 9.77 -10.64 -18.93
C ARG A 18 10.37 -10.16 -17.60
N VAL A 19 9.88 -9.05 -17.06
CA VAL A 19 10.29 -8.59 -15.72
C VAL A 19 9.90 -9.59 -14.64
N VAL A 20 8.65 -10.08 -14.66
CA VAL A 20 8.16 -11.10 -13.71
C VAL A 20 8.98 -12.39 -13.83
N ASP A 21 9.16 -12.89 -15.05
CA ASP A 21 9.94 -14.12 -15.31
C ASP A 21 11.37 -13.97 -14.79
N ARG A 22 12.01 -12.82 -15.07
CA ARG A 22 13.37 -12.56 -14.60
C ARG A 22 13.46 -12.44 -13.09
N ALA A 23 12.47 -11.83 -12.43
CA ALA A 23 12.40 -11.77 -10.98
C ALA A 23 12.33 -13.21 -10.39
N HIS A 24 11.48 -14.05 -10.96
CA HIS A 24 11.32 -15.44 -10.51
C HIS A 24 12.60 -16.28 -10.73
N GLU A 25 13.29 -16.12 -11.86
CA GLU A 25 14.59 -16.77 -12.12
C GLU A 25 15.64 -16.40 -11.06
N LEU A 26 15.57 -15.19 -10.52
CA LEU A 26 16.44 -14.71 -9.44
C LEU A 26 15.95 -15.07 -8.04
N GLY A 27 14.85 -15.81 -7.92
CA GLY A 27 14.24 -16.17 -6.62
C GLY A 27 13.49 -15.03 -5.96
N LEU A 28 13.23 -13.93 -6.66
CA LEU A 28 12.46 -12.79 -6.16
C LEU A 28 10.97 -12.98 -6.41
N LYS A 29 10.16 -12.36 -5.56
CA LYS A 29 8.71 -12.25 -5.71
C LYS A 29 8.35 -10.84 -6.15
N LEU A 30 7.35 -10.72 -7.02
CA LEU A 30 6.90 -9.44 -7.56
C LEU A 30 5.43 -9.22 -7.22
N ILE A 31 5.14 -8.09 -6.57
CA ILE A 31 3.77 -7.65 -6.29
C ILE A 31 3.51 -6.31 -7.00
N LEU A 32 2.25 -6.06 -7.35
CA LEU A 32 1.83 -4.80 -7.95
C LEU A 32 1.19 -3.88 -6.91
N ASP A 33 1.44 -2.58 -7.05
CA ASP A 33 0.66 -1.56 -6.35
C ASP A 33 -0.76 -1.52 -6.92
N TRP A 34 -1.76 -1.54 -6.04
CA TRP A 34 -3.16 -1.66 -6.40
C TRP A 34 -4.03 -0.60 -5.74
N VAL A 35 -4.52 0.33 -6.54
CA VAL A 35 -5.35 1.44 -6.09
C VAL A 35 -6.83 1.07 -6.24
N ALA A 36 -7.42 0.49 -5.18
CA ALA A 36 -8.82 0.05 -5.21
C ALA A 36 -9.81 1.10 -4.67
N ASN A 37 -9.33 2.14 -3.98
CA ASN A 37 -10.22 3.14 -3.36
C ASN A 37 -10.78 4.16 -4.36
N HIS A 38 -10.03 4.44 -5.44
CA HIS A 38 -10.36 5.52 -6.36
C HIS A 38 -9.79 5.29 -7.75
N THR A 39 -10.24 6.10 -8.71
CA THR A 39 -9.66 6.17 -10.06
C THR A 39 -9.43 7.63 -10.47
N ALA A 40 -8.68 7.84 -11.54
CA ALA A 40 -8.65 9.13 -12.21
C ALA A 40 -10.03 9.46 -12.84
N TRP A 41 -10.30 10.73 -13.07
CA TRP A 41 -11.56 11.20 -13.68
C TRP A 41 -11.81 10.64 -15.09
N ASP A 42 -10.75 10.37 -15.84
CA ASP A 42 -10.78 9.85 -17.21
C ASP A 42 -10.78 8.32 -17.29
N HIS A 43 -10.98 7.61 -16.17
CA HIS A 43 -11.15 6.17 -16.18
C HIS A 43 -12.44 5.78 -16.92
N ALA A 44 -12.38 4.72 -17.74
CA ALA A 44 -13.52 4.28 -18.56
C ALA A 44 -14.80 4.03 -17.75
N TRP A 45 -14.68 3.54 -16.51
CA TRP A 45 -15.82 3.30 -15.63
C TRP A 45 -16.59 4.58 -15.26
N ALA A 46 -15.96 5.76 -15.25
CA ALA A 46 -16.64 7.00 -14.92
C ALA A 46 -17.80 7.31 -15.90
N THR A 47 -17.66 6.86 -17.13
CA THR A 47 -18.70 7.03 -18.18
C THR A 47 -19.53 5.77 -18.38
N SER A 48 -18.90 4.58 -18.40
CA SER A 48 -19.61 3.32 -18.68
C SER A 48 -20.36 2.75 -17.48
N HIS A 49 -19.86 3.00 -16.27
CA HIS A 49 -20.41 2.46 -15.01
C HIS A 49 -20.44 3.52 -13.90
N PRO A 50 -21.15 4.66 -14.09
CA PRO A 50 -21.17 5.75 -13.11
C PRO A 50 -21.78 5.37 -11.75
N ALA A 51 -22.41 4.20 -11.65
CA ALA A 51 -22.89 3.62 -10.39
C ALA A 51 -21.75 3.03 -9.52
N TYR A 52 -20.56 2.85 -10.08
CA TYR A 52 -19.39 2.41 -9.31
C TYR A 52 -18.77 3.49 -8.43
N TYR A 53 -19.21 4.74 -8.59
CA TYR A 53 -18.61 5.89 -7.92
C TYR A 53 -19.51 6.48 -6.86
N LYS A 54 -18.89 6.98 -5.79
CA LYS A 54 -19.54 7.78 -4.75
C LYS A 54 -20.11 9.05 -5.36
N LYS A 55 -21.28 9.46 -4.85
CA LYS A 55 -22.00 10.65 -5.34
C LYS A 55 -22.32 11.59 -4.19
N ASN A 56 -22.32 12.88 -4.48
CA ASN A 56 -22.79 13.91 -3.55
C ASN A 56 -24.33 13.90 -3.46
N ALA A 57 -24.88 14.77 -2.61
CA ALA A 57 -26.33 14.89 -2.41
C ALA A 57 -27.11 15.28 -3.68
N GLN A 58 -26.43 15.83 -4.68
CA GLN A 58 -26.99 16.18 -5.99
C GLN A 58 -26.86 15.05 -7.03
N GLY A 59 -26.35 13.89 -6.61
CA GLY A 59 -26.17 12.71 -7.48
C GLY A 59 -24.96 12.79 -8.43
N GLN A 60 -24.06 13.74 -8.23
CA GLN A 60 -22.86 13.93 -9.04
C GLN A 60 -21.67 13.17 -8.43
N ILE A 61 -20.83 12.58 -9.28
CA ILE A 61 -19.52 12.04 -8.87
C ILE A 61 -18.67 13.22 -8.37
N PHE A 62 -17.91 13.00 -7.31
CA PHE A 62 -17.11 14.04 -6.67
C PHE A 62 -15.74 13.51 -6.23
N PRO A 63 -14.76 14.40 -5.95
CA PRO A 63 -13.43 14.00 -5.48
C PRO A 63 -13.46 13.13 -4.24
N VAL A 64 -12.42 12.29 -4.07
CA VAL A 64 -12.22 11.57 -2.81
C VAL A 64 -12.12 12.58 -1.67
N THR A 65 -12.84 12.29 -0.59
CA THR A 65 -12.74 13.03 0.66
C THR A 65 -12.11 12.13 1.71
N PHE A 66 -11.01 12.58 2.28
CA PHE A 66 -10.31 11.90 3.36
C PHE A 66 -10.33 12.77 4.61
N THR A 67 -10.72 12.20 5.74
CA THR A 67 -10.78 12.91 7.01
C THR A 67 -9.85 12.24 8.00
N ASN A 68 -8.71 12.88 8.29
CA ASN A 68 -7.73 12.45 9.29
C ASN A 68 -7.32 13.64 10.17
N GLY A 69 -8.28 14.50 10.50
CA GLY A 69 -8.06 15.73 11.26
C GLY A 69 -9.37 16.52 11.39
N PRO A 70 -9.32 17.77 11.86
CA PRO A 70 -10.50 18.61 12.05
C PRO A 70 -11.15 19.02 10.72
N GLU A 71 -10.40 19.11 9.63
CA GLU A 71 -10.89 19.50 8.31
C GLU A 71 -10.72 18.35 7.32
N PRO A 72 -11.70 18.14 6.40
CA PRO A 72 -11.58 17.14 5.36
C PRO A 72 -10.56 17.58 4.29
N GLU A 73 -9.76 16.63 3.84
CA GLU A 73 -8.88 16.77 2.69
C GLU A 73 -9.59 16.28 1.43
N TYR A 74 -9.49 17.01 0.33
CA TYR A 74 -10.09 16.67 -0.95
C TYR A 74 -9.00 16.30 -1.96
N TRP A 75 -8.97 15.06 -2.41
CA TRP A 75 -8.08 14.60 -3.48
C TRP A 75 -8.76 14.89 -4.83
N THR A 76 -8.54 16.11 -5.34
CA THR A 76 -9.29 16.66 -6.47
C THR A 76 -8.98 16.03 -7.82
N ASP A 77 -7.88 15.31 -7.92
CA ASP A 77 -7.41 14.59 -9.11
C ASP A 77 -8.02 13.19 -9.27
N VAL A 78 -8.71 12.69 -8.25
CA VAL A 78 -9.28 11.33 -8.22
C VAL A 78 -10.72 11.29 -7.70
N ILE A 79 -11.46 10.24 -8.09
CA ILE A 79 -12.86 10.00 -7.73
C ILE A 79 -13.03 8.67 -7.01
N GLY A 80 -13.78 8.69 -5.90
CA GLY A 80 -13.94 7.54 -4.99
C GLY A 80 -14.89 6.48 -5.52
N LEU A 81 -14.48 5.21 -5.38
CA LEU A 81 -15.31 4.05 -5.71
C LEU A 81 -16.28 3.73 -4.56
N ASP A 82 -17.49 3.31 -4.93
CA ASP A 82 -18.58 2.98 -3.99
C ASP A 82 -18.77 1.47 -3.85
N TYR A 83 -18.15 0.90 -2.86
CA TYR A 83 -18.26 -0.54 -2.55
C TYR A 83 -19.60 -0.96 -1.94
N THR A 84 -20.55 -0.07 -1.74
CA THR A 84 -21.95 -0.45 -1.45
C THR A 84 -22.63 -1.02 -2.71
N HIS A 85 -22.11 -0.68 -3.91
CA HIS A 85 -22.54 -1.21 -5.17
C HIS A 85 -21.85 -2.55 -5.48
N ARG A 86 -22.53 -3.66 -5.18
CA ARG A 86 -21.95 -5.02 -5.25
C ARG A 86 -21.31 -5.38 -6.61
N PRO A 87 -21.86 -5.00 -7.78
CA PRO A 87 -21.22 -5.29 -9.07
C PRO A 87 -19.81 -4.74 -9.24
N LEU A 88 -19.44 -3.68 -8.50
CA LEU A 88 -18.05 -3.19 -8.47
C LEU A 88 -17.06 -4.25 -7.95
N TRP A 89 -17.49 -5.09 -7.00
CA TRP A 89 -16.61 -6.10 -6.41
C TRP A 89 -16.13 -7.11 -7.46
N ASP A 90 -17.04 -7.59 -8.29
CA ASP A 90 -16.71 -8.55 -9.35
C ASP A 90 -15.86 -7.89 -10.44
N ALA A 91 -16.17 -6.64 -10.80
CA ALA A 91 -15.37 -5.87 -11.75
C ALA A 91 -13.92 -5.68 -11.22
N MET A 92 -13.76 -5.16 -10.00
CA MET A 92 -12.44 -4.94 -9.40
C MET A 92 -11.65 -6.25 -9.23
N LEU A 93 -12.32 -7.34 -8.81
CA LEU A 93 -11.71 -8.67 -8.73
C LEU A 93 -11.23 -9.14 -10.11
N GLY A 94 -12.03 -8.90 -11.16
CA GLY A 94 -11.64 -9.24 -12.53
C GLY A 94 -10.34 -8.57 -12.98
N GLU A 95 -10.21 -7.28 -12.67
CA GLU A 95 -8.98 -6.50 -12.96
C GLU A 95 -7.75 -7.05 -12.19
N MET A 96 -7.90 -7.38 -10.92
CA MET A 96 -6.83 -8.02 -10.14
C MET A 96 -6.45 -9.39 -10.69
N ALA A 97 -7.46 -10.22 -10.98
CA ALA A 97 -7.26 -11.58 -11.50
C ALA A 97 -6.57 -11.59 -12.87
N PHE A 98 -6.76 -10.55 -13.69
CA PHE A 98 -6.06 -10.38 -14.97
C PHE A 98 -4.55 -10.45 -14.78
N TRP A 99 -3.97 -9.70 -13.85
CA TRP A 99 -2.53 -9.66 -13.63
C TRP A 99 -1.96 -10.99 -13.16
N LEU A 100 -2.67 -11.69 -12.26
CA LEU A 100 -2.25 -13.03 -11.83
C LEU A 100 -2.22 -14.03 -12.99
N LYS A 101 -3.25 -14.02 -13.83
CA LYS A 101 -3.39 -14.95 -14.95
C LYS A 101 -2.44 -14.65 -16.10
N GLU A 102 -2.32 -13.36 -16.43
CA GLU A 102 -1.58 -12.94 -17.62
C GLU A 102 -0.08 -12.81 -17.37
N THR A 103 0.35 -12.55 -16.14
CA THR A 103 1.75 -12.24 -15.86
C THR A 103 2.38 -13.12 -14.78
N GLY A 104 1.57 -13.78 -13.96
CA GLY A 104 2.05 -14.65 -12.89
C GLY A 104 2.63 -13.91 -11.69
N ILE A 105 2.35 -12.62 -11.48
CA ILE A 105 2.77 -11.88 -10.27
C ILE A 105 2.38 -12.60 -8.98
N ASP A 106 3.00 -12.24 -7.88
CA ASP A 106 2.86 -12.96 -6.62
C ASP A 106 1.92 -12.29 -5.62
N GLY A 107 1.35 -11.14 -5.97
CA GLY A 107 0.40 -10.45 -5.11
C GLY A 107 0.28 -8.95 -5.33
N PHE A 108 -0.20 -8.25 -4.31
CA PHE A 108 -0.53 -6.82 -4.39
C PHE A 108 -0.13 -6.06 -3.13
N ARG A 109 0.35 -4.82 -3.32
CA ARG A 109 0.32 -3.79 -2.28
C ARG A 109 -0.94 -2.96 -2.52
N CYS A 110 -1.84 -2.90 -1.57
CA CYS A 110 -3.12 -2.23 -1.70
C CYS A 110 -3.07 -0.85 -1.06
N ASP A 111 -3.17 0.17 -1.92
CA ASP A 111 -3.15 1.58 -1.59
C ASP A 111 -4.35 1.95 -0.71
N VAL A 112 -4.12 2.75 0.35
CA VAL A 112 -5.11 3.20 1.35
C VAL A 112 -6.15 2.14 1.69
N ALA A 113 -5.69 0.91 1.95
CA ALA A 113 -6.51 -0.29 2.06
C ALA A 113 -7.63 -0.18 3.11
N GLY A 114 -7.44 0.62 4.15
CA GLY A 114 -8.45 0.84 5.18
C GLY A 114 -9.63 1.72 4.74
N LEU A 115 -9.54 2.40 3.60
CA LEU A 115 -10.65 3.16 3.01
C LEU A 115 -11.57 2.29 2.13
N VAL A 116 -11.13 1.06 1.83
CA VAL A 116 -11.92 0.04 1.13
C VAL A 116 -12.45 -0.96 2.15
N PRO A 117 -13.74 -1.37 2.08
CA PRO A 117 -14.32 -2.27 3.08
C PRO A 117 -13.56 -3.59 3.22
N THR A 118 -13.21 -3.98 4.44
CA THR A 118 -12.55 -5.27 4.74
C THR A 118 -13.28 -6.47 4.12
N PRO A 119 -14.62 -6.57 4.11
CA PRO A 119 -15.31 -7.66 3.44
C PRO A 119 -15.03 -7.78 1.93
N PHE A 120 -14.74 -6.67 1.23
CA PHE A 120 -14.28 -6.75 -0.16
C PHE A 120 -12.90 -7.40 -0.26
N TRP A 121 -11.97 -7.02 0.61
CA TRP A 121 -10.63 -7.61 0.62
C TRP A 121 -10.65 -9.10 0.94
N GLU A 122 -11.49 -9.53 1.89
CA GLU A 122 -11.68 -10.96 2.20
C GLU A 122 -12.26 -11.73 1.00
N PHE A 123 -13.26 -11.16 0.33
CA PHE A 123 -13.83 -11.71 -0.90
C PHE A 123 -12.79 -11.81 -2.03
N ALA A 124 -12.03 -10.73 -2.26
CA ALA A 124 -10.99 -10.70 -3.29
C ALA A 124 -9.89 -11.72 -2.98
N ARG A 125 -9.38 -11.77 -1.72
CA ARG A 125 -8.35 -12.71 -1.29
C ARG A 125 -8.76 -14.15 -1.54
N GLU A 126 -9.96 -14.55 -1.12
CA GLU A 126 -10.45 -15.92 -1.31
C GLU A 126 -10.50 -16.30 -2.80
N ALA A 127 -10.94 -15.38 -3.66
CA ALA A 127 -11.02 -15.64 -5.09
C ALA A 127 -9.65 -15.67 -5.78
N LEU A 128 -8.74 -14.79 -5.41
CA LEU A 128 -7.37 -14.74 -5.94
C LEU A 128 -6.56 -15.97 -5.54
N ASP A 129 -6.66 -16.43 -4.29
CA ASP A 129 -5.99 -17.64 -3.80
C ASP A 129 -6.43 -18.92 -4.53
N ARG A 130 -7.62 -18.93 -5.12
CA ARG A 130 -8.07 -20.04 -6.00
C ARG A 130 -7.32 -20.05 -7.34
N ILE A 131 -6.78 -18.93 -7.80
CA ILE A 131 -5.96 -18.85 -9.01
C ILE A 131 -4.52 -19.26 -8.67
N LYS A 132 -3.92 -18.61 -7.70
CA LYS A 132 -2.64 -18.97 -7.05
C LYS A 132 -2.58 -18.30 -5.68
N PRO A 133 -1.86 -18.86 -4.70
CA PRO A 133 -1.62 -18.17 -3.43
C PRO A 133 -0.99 -16.81 -3.66
N VAL A 134 -1.58 -15.74 -3.10
CA VAL A 134 -1.11 -14.36 -3.27
C VAL A 134 -0.58 -13.80 -1.97
N PHE A 135 0.39 -12.90 -2.06
CA PHE A 135 0.84 -12.08 -0.96
C PHE A 135 0.11 -10.72 -1.00
N MET A 136 -0.54 -10.35 0.10
CA MET A 136 -1.33 -9.14 0.21
C MET A 136 -0.73 -8.20 1.26
N LEU A 137 -0.28 -7.03 0.83
CA LEU A 137 0.23 -5.96 1.67
C LEU A 137 -0.78 -4.80 1.70
N ALA A 138 -1.27 -4.44 2.88
CA ALA A 138 -2.12 -3.27 3.05
C ALA A 138 -1.30 -2.03 3.43
N GLU A 139 -1.46 -0.96 2.69
CA GLU A 139 -1.08 0.35 3.19
C GLU A 139 -2.14 0.81 4.19
N TRP A 140 -2.03 0.28 5.38
CA TRP A 140 -2.88 0.57 6.55
C TRP A 140 -2.29 -0.11 7.78
N SER A 141 -2.89 0.07 8.96
CA SER A 141 -2.33 -0.42 10.22
C SER A 141 -3.35 -1.07 11.16
N GLU A 142 -4.51 -1.52 10.66
CA GLU A 142 -5.54 -2.12 11.51
C GLU A 142 -5.41 -3.65 11.60
N PRO A 143 -5.50 -4.24 12.83
CA PRO A 143 -5.41 -5.69 13.04
C PRO A 143 -6.51 -6.49 12.33
N GLU A 144 -7.66 -5.87 12.09
CA GLU A 144 -8.81 -6.49 11.41
C GLU A 144 -8.45 -7.01 10.02
N LEU A 145 -7.60 -6.29 9.30
CA LEU A 145 -7.15 -6.63 7.95
C LEU A 145 -6.40 -7.97 7.90
N HIS A 146 -5.73 -8.36 8.99
CA HIS A 146 -4.98 -9.60 9.06
C HIS A 146 -5.83 -10.85 9.30
N ARG A 147 -7.13 -10.72 9.58
CA ARG A 147 -7.95 -11.90 9.90
C ARG A 147 -8.07 -12.86 8.72
N LYS A 148 -8.27 -12.32 7.50
CA LYS A 148 -8.47 -13.14 6.30
C LYS A 148 -7.97 -12.50 5.00
N ALA A 149 -7.67 -11.20 5.01
CA ALA A 149 -7.41 -10.47 3.78
C ALA A 149 -5.93 -10.24 3.50
N PHE A 150 -5.16 -9.83 4.49
CA PHE A 150 -3.79 -9.36 4.30
C PHE A 150 -2.77 -10.16 5.12
N ASP A 151 -1.61 -10.37 4.53
CA ASP A 151 -0.45 -10.99 5.19
C ASP A 151 0.37 -9.93 5.93
N MET A 152 0.43 -8.71 5.40
CA MET A 152 1.26 -7.64 5.93
C MET A 152 0.53 -6.30 5.94
N THR A 153 0.82 -5.48 6.97
CA THR A 153 0.40 -4.07 7.07
C THR A 153 1.59 -3.19 7.41
N TYR A 154 1.50 -1.89 7.11
CA TYR A 154 2.55 -0.91 7.42
C TYR A 154 2.67 -0.68 8.93
N ASP A 155 3.90 -0.55 9.42
CA ASP A 155 4.17 -0.16 10.81
C ASP A 155 4.42 1.33 10.95
N TRP A 156 3.38 2.13 10.71
CA TRP A 156 3.42 3.57 10.85
C TRP A 156 3.81 4.03 12.26
N ALA A 157 3.39 3.28 13.30
CA ALA A 157 3.72 3.60 14.68
C ALA A 157 5.24 3.52 14.93
N LEU A 158 5.90 2.46 14.44
CA LEU A 158 7.35 2.35 14.52
C LEU A 158 8.03 3.46 13.71
N TYR A 159 7.59 3.71 12.46
CA TYR A 159 8.13 4.78 11.62
C TYR A 159 8.11 6.15 12.34
N ASP A 160 6.99 6.50 12.99
CA ASP A 160 6.87 7.75 13.73
C ASP A 160 7.77 7.83 14.95
N VAL A 161 7.91 6.71 15.67
CA VAL A 161 8.80 6.65 16.84
C VAL A 161 10.26 6.72 16.42
N LEU A 162 10.66 6.05 15.34
CA LEU A 162 12.04 6.15 14.82
C LEU A 162 12.43 7.61 14.51
N LYS A 163 11.52 8.38 13.87
CA LYS A 163 11.74 9.81 13.62
C LYS A 163 11.91 10.59 14.92
N LYS A 164 11.00 10.41 15.89
CA LYS A 164 11.04 11.09 17.18
C LYS A 164 12.35 10.80 17.93
N VAL A 165 12.76 9.54 17.99
CA VAL A 165 13.99 9.13 18.67
C VAL A 165 15.22 9.75 17.99
N ALA A 166 15.30 9.70 16.66
CA ALA A 166 16.41 10.31 15.92
C ALA A 166 16.50 11.82 16.12
N GLN A 167 15.37 12.49 16.29
CA GLN A 167 15.28 13.94 16.53
C GLN A 167 15.41 14.31 18.02
N GLY A 168 15.69 13.35 18.92
CA GLY A 168 15.80 13.60 20.36
C GLY A 168 14.48 13.89 21.07
N GLN A 169 13.35 13.56 20.45
CA GLN A 169 11.99 13.77 20.97
C GLN A 169 11.36 12.48 21.54
N GLY A 170 12.09 11.37 21.51
CA GLY A 170 11.72 10.08 22.05
C GLY A 170 12.90 9.31 22.60
N ASP A 171 12.64 8.17 23.24
CA ASP A 171 13.67 7.34 23.86
C ASP A 171 13.47 5.82 23.61
N ALA A 172 14.31 4.99 24.24
CA ALA A 172 14.26 3.54 24.11
C ALA A 172 12.94 2.92 24.63
N ARG A 173 12.21 3.59 25.52
CA ARG A 173 10.93 3.10 26.04
C ARG A 173 9.84 3.22 24.96
N ASP A 174 9.90 4.26 24.13
CA ASP A 174 8.98 4.42 23.00
C ASP A 174 9.19 3.31 21.97
N LEU A 175 10.46 2.98 21.68
CA LEU A 175 10.81 1.85 20.80
C LEU A 175 10.34 0.52 21.38
N GLN A 176 10.54 0.29 22.68
CA GLN A 176 10.07 -0.91 23.35
C GLN A 176 8.55 -1.06 23.28
N ALA A 177 7.81 0.03 23.47
CA ALA A 177 6.37 0.05 23.35
C ALA A 177 5.89 -0.32 21.93
N CYS A 178 6.58 0.14 20.88
CA CYS A 178 6.30 -0.23 19.49
C CYS A 178 6.52 -1.72 19.19
N VAL A 179 7.41 -2.39 19.92
CA VAL A 179 7.64 -3.84 19.77
C VAL A 179 6.63 -4.66 20.57
N GLU A 180 6.25 -4.22 21.77
CA GLU A 180 5.38 -4.99 22.67
C GLU A 180 3.88 -4.82 22.37
N THR A 181 3.44 -3.60 22.04
CA THR A 181 2.03 -3.30 21.79
C THR A 181 1.43 -4.12 20.64
N PRO A 182 2.08 -4.27 19.47
CA PRO A 182 1.57 -5.08 18.38
C PRO A 182 1.36 -6.56 18.75
N LYS A 183 2.20 -7.14 19.60
CA LYS A 183 2.06 -8.53 20.06
C LYS A 183 0.72 -8.81 20.75
N GLN A 184 0.10 -7.79 21.33
CA GLN A 184 -1.19 -7.91 22.02
C GLN A 184 -2.38 -7.61 21.09
N ARG A 185 -2.16 -6.87 20.00
CA ARG A 185 -3.22 -6.38 19.10
C ARG A 185 -3.34 -7.18 17.82
N PHE A 186 -2.22 -7.62 17.27
CA PHE A 186 -2.17 -8.29 15.96
C PHE A 186 -2.14 -9.82 16.11
N PRO A 187 -2.67 -10.58 15.13
CA PRO A 187 -2.45 -12.02 15.06
C PRO A 187 -0.96 -12.36 15.07
N ARG A 188 -0.61 -13.57 15.54
CA ARG A 188 0.80 -13.99 15.66
C ARG A 188 1.52 -14.15 14.33
N ASP A 189 0.79 -14.41 13.27
CA ASP A 189 1.24 -14.58 11.88
C ASP A 189 1.17 -13.29 11.07
N ALA A 190 0.74 -12.18 11.68
CA ALA A 190 0.70 -10.89 11.03
C ALA A 190 2.12 -10.35 10.81
N TYR A 191 2.47 -10.08 9.55
CA TYR A 191 3.69 -9.34 9.24
C TYR A 191 3.45 -7.84 9.38
N ARG A 192 4.43 -7.14 9.97
CA ARG A 192 4.46 -5.68 10.02
C ARG A 192 5.58 -5.20 9.13
N MET A 193 5.29 -4.35 8.15
CA MET A 193 6.31 -3.76 7.29
C MET A 193 7.00 -2.61 8.02
N THR A 194 8.27 -2.80 8.36
CA THR A 194 9.11 -1.79 9.01
C THR A 194 9.85 -0.97 7.96
N PHE A 195 10.01 0.32 8.15
CA PHE A 195 10.66 1.19 7.17
C PHE A 195 11.15 2.50 7.80
N THR A 196 12.16 3.09 7.20
CA THR A 196 12.64 4.44 7.52
C THR A 196 12.05 5.47 6.56
N GLY A 197 11.65 5.08 5.36
CA GLY A 197 11.03 5.93 4.37
C GLY A 197 10.32 5.11 3.29
N ASN A 198 9.49 5.78 2.52
CA ASN A 198 8.77 5.24 1.37
C ASN A 198 8.61 6.35 0.31
N HIS A 199 7.89 6.06 -0.78
CA HIS A 199 7.66 7.01 -1.86
C HIS A 199 6.97 8.31 -1.39
N ASP A 200 6.05 8.24 -0.41
CA ASP A 200 5.34 9.42 0.12
C ASP A 200 6.27 10.27 0.98
N SER A 201 6.93 9.65 1.97
CA SER A 201 7.86 10.37 2.84
C SER A 201 9.00 11.03 2.06
N ASN A 202 9.54 10.35 1.04
CA ASN A 202 10.56 10.90 0.16
C ASN A 202 10.03 12.09 -0.65
N SER A 203 8.81 11.99 -1.19
CA SER A 203 8.19 13.06 -1.97
C SER A 203 7.95 14.33 -1.15
N TRP A 204 7.63 14.19 0.15
CA TRP A 204 7.29 15.33 1.01
C TRP A 204 8.52 15.88 1.76
N HIS A 205 9.42 15.03 2.21
CA HIS A 205 10.50 15.41 3.14
C HIS A 205 11.90 15.34 2.55
N GLY A 206 12.08 14.84 1.33
CA GLY A 206 13.39 14.64 0.72
C GLY A 206 14.05 13.33 1.17
N CYS A 207 15.39 13.29 1.19
CA CYS A 207 16.10 12.08 1.56
C CYS A 207 15.99 11.78 3.07
N ASP A 208 16.13 10.50 3.43
CA ASP A 208 16.00 10.06 4.82
C ASP A 208 17.03 10.70 5.76
N ALA A 209 18.23 11.01 5.29
CA ALA A 209 19.22 11.72 6.12
C ALA A 209 18.74 13.09 6.57
N GLU A 210 17.96 13.79 5.74
CA GLU A 210 17.34 15.07 6.10
C GLU A 210 16.20 14.85 7.10
N LEU A 211 15.35 13.85 6.86
CA LEU A 211 14.23 13.50 7.74
C LEU A 211 14.69 13.11 9.15
N TYR A 212 15.77 12.34 9.26
CA TYR A 212 16.33 11.87 10.53
C TYR A 212 17.37 12.82 11.13
N GLY A 213 17.68 13.95 10.49
CA GLY A 213 18.59 14.99 10.97
C GLY A 213 20.07 14.75 10.70
N SER A 214 20.47 13.54 10.34
CA SER A 214 21.82 13.20 9.88
C SER A 214 21.86 11.81 9.22
N ARG A 215 22.95 11.56 8.46
CA ARG A 215 23.21 10.24 7.88
C ARG A 215 23.38 9.15 8.95
N ASP A 216 24.09 9.48 10.04
CA ASP A 216 24.36 8.51 11.10
C ASP A 216 23.06 8.14 11.85
N ALA A 217 22.19 9.12 12.12
CA ALA A 217 20.89 8.87 12.71
C ALA A 217 20.01 8.01 11.78
N PHE A 218 19.96 8.33 10.49
CA PHE A 218 19.27 7.48 9.51
C PHE A 218 19.80 6.05 9.51
N GLN A 219 21.13 5.84 9.46
CA GLN A 219 21.72 4.52 9.47
C GLN A 219 21.38 3.72 10.73
N ALA A 220 21.39 4.37 11.90
CA ALA A 220 20.97 3.72 13.14
C ALA A 220 19.50 3.28 13.10
N MET A 221 18.60 4.10 12.56
CA MET A 221 17.18 3.75 12.40
C MET A 221 16.98 2.65 11.35
N ALA A 222 17.75 2.66 10.26
CA ALA A 222 17.74 1.60 9.25
C ALA A 222 18.18 0.23 9.82
N VAL A 223 19.17 0.22 10.70
CA VAL A 223 19.56 -1.01 11.43
C VAL A 223 18.41 -1.51 12.30
N LEU A 224 17.71 -0.62 13.00
CA LEU A 224 16.56 -0.99 13.82
C LEU A 224 15.42 -1.60 12.95
N THR A 225 15.10 -0.99 11.81
CA THR A 225 14.06 -1.54 10.91
C THR A 225 14.41 -2.94 10.38
N ALA A 226 15.71 -3.23 10.18
CA ALA A 226 16.18 -4.51 9.69
C ALA A 226 16.34 -5.58 10.77
N THR A 227 16.37 -5.20 12.06
CA THR A 227 16.66 -6.11 13.17
C THR A 227 15.50 -6.29 14.16
N LEU A 228 14.55 -5.37 14.19
CA LEU A 228 13.31 -5.50 14.96
C LEU A 228 12.35 -6.51 14.29
N PRO A 229 11.40 -7.07 15.04
CA PRO A 229 10.39 -7.96 14.46
C PRO A 229 9.57 -7.27 13.38
N GLY A 230 9.55 -7.85 12.18
CA GLY A 230 8.85 -7.31 11.00
C GLY A 230 9.51 -7.71 9.70
N MET A 231 9.07 -7.10 8.61
CA MET A 231 9.67 -7.27 7.30
C MET A 231 10.12 -5.89 6.79
N PRO A 232 11.44 -5.66 6.64
CA PRO A 232 11.93 -4.34 6.27
C PRO A 232 11.64 -3.99 4.82
N LEU A 233 11.21 -2.75 4.58
CA LEU A 233 11.18 -2.12 3.26
C LEU A 233 12.46 -1.29 3.08
N VAL A 234 13.09 -1.45 1.93
CA VAL A 234 14.09 -0.51 1.40
C VAL A 234 13.47 0.19 0.20
N TYR A 235 13.24 1.50 0.32
CA TYR A 235 12.68 2.29 -0.77
C TYR A 235 13.74 2.47 -1.88
N GLY A 236 13.32 2.33 -3.14
CA GLY A 236 14.23 2.39 -4.29
C GLY A 236 15.02 3.71 -4.35
N GLY A 237 16.37 3.61 -4.31
CA GLY A 237 17.26 4.76 -4.24
C GLY A 237 17.63 5.23 -2.84
N GLN A 238 16.99 4.72 -1.80
CA GLN A 238 17.28 5.06 -0.40
C GLN A 238 18.74 4.77 -0.02
N GLU A 239 19.29 3.64 -0.52
CA GLU A 239 20.68 3.23 -0.33
C GLU A 239 21.68 4.20 -0.95
N ALA A 240 21.26 4.93 -1.99
CA ALA A 240 22.05 5.96 -2.67
C ALA A 240 21.79 7.38 -2.13
N GLY A 241 20.86 7.52 -1.18
CA GLY A 241 20.48 8.84 -0.63
C GLY A 241 19.64 9.66 -1.60
N LEU A 242 18.71 9.01 -2.32
CA LEU A 242 17.80 9.68 -3.25
C LEU A 242 17.04 10.81 -2.52
N GLY A 243 17.21 12.02 -3.01
CA GLY A 243 16.41 13.20 -2.63
C GLY A 243 15.15 13.33 -3.51
N LYS A 244 14.47 14.48 -3.34
CA LYS A 244 13.35 14.86 -4.23
C LYS A 244 13.80 14.96 -5.67
#